data_f73d094d6c7ad68e88b033ad87a05669
#
_entry.id   f73d094d6c7ad68e88b033ad87a05669
#
_cell.length_a   1.000
_cell.length_b   1.000
_cell.length_c   1.000
_cell.angle_alpha   90.00
_cell.angle_beta   90.00
_cell.angle_gamma   90.00
#
_symmetry.space_group_name_H-M   'P 1'
#
loop_
_entity.id
_entity.type
_entity.pdbx_description
1 polymer ?
#
loop_
_entity_poly.entity_id
_entity_poly.type
_entity_poly.pdbx_seq_one_letter_code
_entity_poly.pdbx_strand_id
1 'polypeptide(L)'
;MAFLPLYSVAIPSDAPSAADSIAPSLQTPRSGCSSCAAPETHSPDTPTAEPEPSELVEVEFKGRRRLLCSNPARLPFRLRELVLVTSPHGIDAGHVSALGATAQRKQALYYNGAQPQERILRRATPQDQQQYERNRREELELLLQARQLAKSFPTLASMKLTDAEWQWDRRRLTLYFTAPQWIDFRGFVRTLAQRFKTRVELRQIPAREETRRLGGLGPCGRELCCATFLVQLKPVSLQAARIQQLSMNLLRLSGLCGRLKCCLLYELDFYREALQHYPPLNAIVHTDAGPAKIVKLDLMQERVQLQLQETGALLTLTHAQLQELRAQGRIELPSTPAPPETPPSEPEEESLPPEEELE
;
A
#
# COMPACT_ATOMS: atom_id res chain seq x y z
N MET A 1 33.85 0.00 30.68
CA MET A 1 34.81 -1.14 30.65
C MET A 1 34.14 -2.30 29.94
N ALA A 2 34.88 -2.96 29.07
CA ALA A 2 34.62 -4.14 28.28
C ALA A 2 33.96 -3.90 26.91
N PHE A 3 34.81 -3.71 25.91
CA PHE A 3 34.62 -3.90 24.49
C PHE A 3 34.53 -5.40 24.18
N LEU A 4 33.53 -5.81 23.39
CA LEU A 4 33.52 -7.11 22.76
C LEU A 4 33.88 -6.95 21.26
N PRO A 5 34.71 -7.86 20.69
CA PRO A 5 35.28 -7.68 19.37
C PRO A 5 34.35 -8.13 18.24
N LEU A 6 34.49 -7.41 17.11
CA LEU A 6 33.93 -7.71 15.81
C LEU A 6 34.48 -9.06 15.28
N TYR A 7 33.62 -10.00 14.99
CA TYR A 7 33.95 -11.20 14.22
C TYR A 7 34.03 -10.86 12.73
N SER A 8 35.23 -10.85 12.19
CA SER A 8 35.53 -10.84 10.76
C SER A 8 35.47 -12.29 10.27
N VAL A 9 34.49 -12.60 9.39
CA VAL A 9 34.45 -13.88 8.68
C VAL A 9 35.23 -13.72 7.38
N ALA A 10 36.39 -14.35 7.34
CA ALA A 10 37.21 -14.50 6.13
C ALA A 10 36.58 -15.53 5.18
N ILE A 11 36.44 -15.17 3.92
CA ILE A 11 36.04 -16.04 2.82
C ILE A 11 37.33 -16.74 2.30
N PRO A 12 37.45 -18.05 2.26
CA PRO A 12 38.58 -18.72 1.61
C PRO A 12 38.37 -18.72 0.10
N SER A 13 39.37 -18.22 -0.60
CA SER A 13 39.60 -18.39 -2.03
C SER A 13 40.25 -19.75 -2.25
N ASP A 14 39.53 -20.71 -2.83
CA ASP A 14 40.16 -21.80 -3.60
C ASP A 14 39.07 -22.45 -4.46
N ALA A 15 39.17 -22.21 -5.76
CA ALA A 15 38.49 -22.96 -6.80
C ALA A 15 39.47 -23.92 -7.45
N PRO A 16 39.13 -25.20 -7.67
CA PRO A 16 39.71 -25.95 -8.77
C PRO A 16 38.76 -26.10 -9.94
N SER A 17 39.27 -25.73 -11.09
CA SER A 17 38.82 -26.07 -12.42
C SER A 17 38.83 -27.59 -12.63
N ALA A 18 37.71 -28.17 -13.08
CA ALA A 18 37.69 -29.40 -13.86
C ALA A 18 36.41 -29.46 -14.71
N ALA A 19 36.59 -29.28 -16.00
CA ALA A 19 35.68 -29.78 -17.01
C ALA A 19 35.74 -31.31 -17.01
N ASP A 20 34.56 -31.96 -17.05
CA ASP A 20 34.31 -33.10 -17.96
C ASP A 20 32.91 -33.69 -17.70
N SER A 21 32.18 -33.69 -18.76
CA SER A 21 31.15 -34.64 -19.23
C SER A 21 30.69 -35.75 -18.28
N ILE A 22 29.35 -35.78 -18.02
CA ILE A 22 28.50 -37.00 -18.18
C ILE A 22 27.03 -36.52 -18.10
N ALA A 23 26.32 -36.59 -19.23
CA ALA A 23 24.86 -36.51 -19.28
C ALA A 23 24.27 -37.91 -19.11
N PRO A 24 23.31 -38.13 -18.22
CA PRO A 24 22.42 -39.27 -18.31
C PRO A 24 21.14 -38.87 -19.04
N SER A 25 20.88 -39.54 -20.14
CA SER A 25 19.63 -39.58 -20.88
C SER A 25 18.48 -40.09 -20.01
N LEU A 26 17.59 -39.20 -19.60
CA LEU A 26 16.30 -39.58 -19.00
C LEU A 26 15.25 -39.66 -20.11
N GLN A 27 14.88 -40.89 -20.45
CA GLN A 27 13.72 -41.23 -21.26
C GLN A 27 12.43 -40.87 -20.47
N THR A 28 11.64 -39.97 -21.01
CA THR A 28 10.30 -39.65 -20.52
C THR A 28 9.29 -40.67 -21.00
N PRO A 29 8.42 -41.21 -20.14
CA PRO A 29 7.25 -41.95 -20.62
C PRO A 29 6.18 -40.95 -21.04
N ARG A 30 5.82 -41.03 -22.32
CA ARG A 30 4.61 -40.34 -22.87
C ARG A 30 3.37 -41.08 -22.37
N SER A 31 2.59 -40.46 -21.49
CA SER A 31 1.19 -40.75 -21.32
C SER A 31 0.42 -39.45 -21.43
N GLY A 32 -0.31 -39.29 -22.52
CA GLY A 32 -1.06 -38.08 -22.83
C GLY A 32 -2.24 -37.89 -21.89
N CYS A 33 -2.30 -36.72 -21.31
CA CYS A 33 -3.52 -36.16 -20.75
C CYS A 33 -4.01 -35.08 -21.73
N SER A 34 -5.10 -35.39 -22.44
CA SER A 34 -5.66 -34.56 -23.53
C SER A 34 -6.61 -33.46 -23.04
N SER A 35 -6.37 -32.92 -21.83
CA SER A 35 -7.28 -31.88 -21.26
C SER A 35 -6.59 -30.73 -20.52
N CYS A 36 -5.27 -30.62 -20.62
CA CYS A 36 -4.55 -29.44 -20.14
C CYS A 36 -4.14 -28.60 -21.35
N ALA A 37 -5.04 -27.69 -21.76
CA ALA A 37 -4.63 -26.58 -22.59
C ALA A 37 -3.59 -25.79 -21.79
N ALA A 38 -2.37 -25.68 -22.30
CA ALA A 38 -1.34 -24.86 -21.72
C ALA A 38 -1.88 -23.42 -21.62
N PRO A 39 -1.67 -22.70 -20.49
CA PRO A 39 -1.95 -21.29 -20.46
C PRO A 39 -1.06 -20.64 -21.53
N GLU A 40 -1.70 -19.94 -22.46
CA GLU A 40 -1.02 -19.13 -23.44
C GLU A 40 -0.03 -18.24 -22.70
N THR A 41 1.26 -18.39 -23.04
CA THR A 41 2.31 -17.50 -22.59
C THR A 41 1.93 -16.11 -23.06
N HIS A 42 1.39 -15.29 -22.14
CA HIS A 42 1.24 -13.87 -22.36
C HIS A 42 2.63 -13.28 -22.61
N SER A 43 2.97 -13.13 -23.87
CA SER A 43 4.04 -12.26 -24.32
C SER A 43 3.77 -10.86 -23.77
N PRO A 44 4.78 -10.12 -23.27
CA PRO A 44 4.61 -8.76 -22.77
C PRO A 44 4.37 -7.72 -23.87
N ASP A 45 4.02 -8.13 -25.08
CA ASP A 45 3.57 -7.25 -26.15
C ASP A 45 2.10 -6.88 -25.90
N THR A 46 1.90 -6.01 -24.92
CA THR A 46 0.66 -5.25 -24.82
C THR A 46 0.57 -4.41 -26.09
N PRO A 47 -0.52 -4.55 -26.88
CA PRO A 47 -0.72 -3.71 -28.05
C PRO A 47 -0.60 -2.26 -27.59
N THR A 48 0.27 -1.51 -28.23
CA THR A 48 0.37 -0.05 -28.10
C THR A 48 -0.97 0.50 -28.56
N ALA A 49 -1.91 0.59 -27.64
CA ALA A 49 -3.16 1.30 -27.87
C ALA A 49 -2.77 2.70 -28.35
N GLU A 50 -3.31 3.09 -29.48
CA GLU A 50 -3.09 4.45 -30.00
C GLU A 50 -3.46 5.44 -28.90
N PRO A 51 -2.69 6.52 -28.76
CA PRO A 51 -2.91 7.49 -27.70
C PRO A 51 -4.26 8.17 -27.91
N GLU A 52 -5.25 7.83 -27.08
CA GLU A 52 -6.57 8.46 -27.12
C GLU A 52 -6.53 9.84 -26.47
N PRO A 53 -7.14 10.87 -27.10
CA PRO A 53 -7.26 12.18 -26.50
C PRO A 53 -8.19 12.10 -25.27
N SER A 54 -7.67 12.44 -24.11
CA SER A 54 -8.41 12.39 -22.84
C SER A 54 -8.45 13.76 -22.18
N GLU A 55 -9.59 14.18 -21.67
CA GLU A 55 -9.75 15.44 -20.93
C GLU A 55 -9.16 15.35 -19.52
N LEU A 56 -9.18 14.14 -18.93
CA LEU A 56 -8.65 13.86 -17.60
C LEU A 56 -7.49 12.89 -17.67
N VAL A 57 -6.44 13.21 -16.95
CA VAL A 57 -5.21 12.42 -16.86
C VAL A 57 -4.76 12.35 -15.42
N GLU A 58 -4.53 11.15 -14.91
CA GLU A 58 -3.87 10.99 -13.61
C GLU A 58 -2.37 10.97 -13.82
N VAL A 59 -1.65 11.81 -13.06
CA VAL A 59 -0.19 11.93 -13.11
C VAL A 59 0.40 11.48 -11.78
N GLU A 60 1.40 10.60 -11.84
CA GLU A 60 2.13 10.09 -10.69
C GLU A 60 3.49 10.79 -10.58
N PHE A 61 3.76 11.32 -9.39
CA PHE A 61 5.00 12.00 -9.00
C PHE A 61 5.85 11.10 -8.11
N LYS A 62 6.98 11.60 -7.65
CA LYS A 62 7.82 10.91 -6.67
C LYS A 62 7.04 10.53 -5.41
N GLY A 63 7.42 9.42 -4.81
CA GLY A 63 6.77 8.90 -3.61
C GLY A 63 5.34 8.41 -3.81
N ARG A 64 4.97 8.07 -5.06
CA ARG A 64 3.65 7.57 -5.42
C ARG A 64 2.52 8.60 -5.16
N ARG A 65 2.85 9.88 -5.10
CA ARG A 65 1.86 10.96 -5.04
C ARG A 65 1.17 11.04 -6.41
N ARG A 66 -0.15 10.99 -6.42
CA ARG A 66 -0.96 11.03 -7.64
C ARG A 66 -1.90 12.22 -7.60
N LEU A 67 -2.00 12.91 -8.71
CA LEU A 67 -2.91 14.02 -8.91
C LEU A 67 -3.70 13.80 -10.20
N LEU A 68 -4.97 14.21 -10.15
CA LEU A 68 -5.81 14.28 -11.34
C LEU A 68 -5.59 15.64 -11.98
N CYS A 69 -5.20 15.63 -13.27
CA CYS A 69 -4.91 16.84 -14.04
C CYS A 69 -5.88 16.97 -15.20
N SER A 70 -6.25 18.20 -15.53
CA SER A 70 -7.00 18.51 -16.75
C SER A 70 -6.06 18.55 -17.96
N ASN A 71 -6.56 18.11 -19.12
CA ASN A 71 -5.87 18.18 -20.40
C ASN A 71 -6.71 18.99 -21.39
N PRO A 72 -6.75 20.33 -21.26
CA PRO A 72 -7.63 21.18 -22.05
C PRO A 72 -7.30 21.14 -23.56
N ALA A 73 -6.05 20.89 -23.90
CA ALA A 73 -5.62 20.76 -25.29
C ALA A 73 -5.91 19.36 -25.88
N ARG A 74 -6.50 18.45 -25.11
CA ARG A 74 -6.77 17.05 -25.51
C ARG A 74 -5.58 16.37 -26.19
N LEU A 75 -4.38 16.63 -25.69
CA LEU A 75 -3.18 16.00 -26.21
C LEU A 75 -3.26 14.49 -25.97
N PRO A 76 -2.94 13.68 -26.97
CA PRO A 76 -2.90 12.24 -26.80
C PRO A 76 -1.63 11.84 -26.04
N PHE A 77 -1.77 11.12 -24.90
CA PHE A 77 -0.68 10.65 -24.07
C PHE A 77 -0.62 9.13 -24.02
N ARG A 78 0.56 8.61 -23.70
CA ARG A 78 0.79 7.20 -23.38
C ARG A 78 0.98 7.00 -21.88
N LEU A 79 0.64 5.83 -21.38
CA LEU A 79 0.97 5.47 -19.99
C LEU A 79 2.50 5.54 -19.77
N ARG A 80 2.90 6.00 -18.59
CA ARG A 80 4.30 6.24 -18.19
C ARG A 80 5.02 7.35 -18.97
N GLU A 81 4.35 8.07 -19.83
CA GLU A 81 4.92 9.23 -20.51
C GLU A 81 5.18 10.36 -19.49
N LEU A 82 6.34 11.02 -19.57
CA LEU A 82 6.65 12.17 -18.73
C LEU A 82 5.96 13.42 -19.25
N VAL A 83 5.24 14.11 -18.38
CA VAL A 83 4.51 15.34 -18.69
C VAL A 83 4.83 16.44 -17.68
N LEU A 84 4.75 17.69 -18.16
CA LEU A 84 4.84 18.87 -17.31
C LEU A 84 3.44 19.35 -16.95
N VAL A 85 3.26 19.62 -15.66
CA VAL A 85 1.96 20.05 -15.10
C VAL A 85 2.12 21.34 -14.31
N THR A 86 1.04 22.10 -14.21
CA THR A 86 1.00 23.23 -13.28
C THR A 86 1.10 22.75 -11.84
N SER A 87 1.68 23.55 -10.98
CA SER A 87 1.73 23.35 -9.54
C SER A 87 1.49 24.69 -8.87
N PRO A 88 0.97 24.76 -7.62
CA PRO A 88 0.70 26.03 -6.92
C PRO A 88 1.88 27.01 -6.91
N HIS A 89 3.10 26.50 -7.02
CA HIS A 89 4.32 27.32 -6.94
C HIS A 89 5.21 27.22 -8.19
N GLY A 90 4.68 26.80 -9.34
CA GLY A 90 5.43 26.72 -10.58
C GLY A 90 5.07 25.52 -11.46
N ILE A 91 6.08 24.82 -11.96
CA ILE A 91 5.90 23.67 -12.85
C ILE A 91 6.50 22.43 -12.21
N ASP A 92 5.75 21.33 -12.24
CA ASP A 92 6.23 20.02 -11.79
C ASP A 92 6.19 19.02 -12.94
N ALA A 93 6.91 17.90 -12.79
CA ALA A 93 6.97 16.83 -13.78
C ALA A 93 6.60 15.50 -13.17
N GLY A 94 5.74 14.74 -13.86
CA GLY A 94 5.31 13.42 -13.43
C GLY A 94 4.99 12.51 -14.60
N HIS A 95 4.80 11.23 -14.29
CA HIS A 95 4.47 10.21 -15.28
C HIS A 95 2.96 9.97 -15.35
N VAL A 96 2.43 9.85 -16.54
CA VAL A 96 1.02 9.50 -16.75
C VAL A 96 0.73 8.12 -16.18
N SER A 97 -0.20 8.03 -15.22
CA SER A 97 -0.60 6.78 -14.54
C SER A 97 -1.97 6.26 -14.93
N ALA A 98 -2.89 7.12 -15.41
CA ALA A 98 -4.17 6.71 -15.97
C ALA A 98 -4.72 7.73 -16.96
N LEU A 99 -5.48 7.26 -17.94
CA LEU A 99 -6.07 8.03 -19.02
C LEU A 99 -7.55 7.65 -19.22
N GLY A 100 -8.31 8.52 -19.89
CA GLY A 100 -9.65 8.26 -20.39
C GLY A 100 -10.62 7.73 -19.33
N ALA A 101 -11.35 6.66 -19.66
CA ALA A 101 -12.33 6.04 -18.76
C ALA A 101 -11.73 5.58 -17.42
N THR A 102 -10.46 5.17 -17.39
CA THR A 102 -9.78 4.79 -16.16
C THR A 102 -9.55 6.01 -15.25
N ALA A 103 -9.15 7.14 -15.81
CA ALA A 103 -8.98 8.39 -15.02
C ALA A 103 -10.33 8.89 -14.51
N GLN A 104 -11.40 8.82 -15.31
CA GLN A 104 -12.77 9.18 -14.89
C GLN A 104 -13.29 8.28 -13.76
N ARG A 105 -13.08 6.96 -13.86
CA ARG A 105 -13.44 6.01 -12.79
C ARG A 105 -12.69 6.33 -11.51
N LYS A 106 -11.39 6.65 -11.59
CA LYS A 106 -10.60 7.04 -10.42
C LYS A 106 -11.05 8.39 -9.85
N GLN A 107 -11.47 9.35 -10.67
CA GLN A 107 -12.05 10.60 -10.22
C GLN A 107 -13.27 10.34 -9.31
N ALA A 108 -14.17 9.49 -9.72
CA ALA A 108 -15.35 9.13 -8.94
C ALA A 108 -14.99 8.40 -7.64
N LEU A 109 -14.07 7.41 -7.71
CA LEU A 109 -13.76 6.53 -6.58
C LEU A 109 -12.82 7.15 -5.53
N TYR A 110 -11.84 7.93 -5.98
CA TYR A 110 -10.74 8.39 -5.10
C TYR A 110 -10.69 9.90 -4.91
N TYR A 111 -11.30 10.67 -5.80
CA TYR A 111 -11.28 12.13 -5.75
C TYR A 111 -12.67 12.73 -5.52
N ASN A 112 -13.66 11.90 -5.12
CA ASN A 112 -15.05 12.32 -4.83
C ASN A 112 -15.70 13.17 -5.95
N GLY A 113 -15.32 12.91 -7.21
CA GLY A 113 -15.80 13.71 -8.35
C GLY A 113 -15.20 15.11 -8.46
N ALA A 114 -14.21 15.46 -7.60
CA ALA A 114 -13.61 16.79 -7.61
C ALA A 114 -13.00 17.14 -8.97
N GLN A 115 -13.15 18.39 -9.37
CA GLN A 115 -12.51 18.88 -10.59
C GLN A 115 -11.00 19.05 -10.36
N PRO A 116 -10.17 18.72 -11.36
CA PRO A 116 -8.73 18.88 -11.25
C PRO A 116 -8.37 20.37 -11.15
N GLN A 117 -7.56 20.71 -10.16
CA GLN A 117 -6.99 22.06 -10.01
C GLN A 117 -5.78 22.27 -10.91
N GLU A 118 -5.02 21.18 -11.14
CA GLU A 118 -3.82 21.19 -11.94
C GLU A 118 -4.14 20.86 -13.40
N ARG A 119 -3.31 21.39 -14.31
CA ARG A 119 -3.45 21.12 -15.75
C ARG A 119 -2.14 20.64 -16.36
N ILE A 120 -2.21 19.81 -17.37
CA ILE A 120 -1.06 19.43 -18.17
C ILE A 120 -0.72 20.60 -19.11
N LEU A 121 0.54 20.98 -19.07
CA LEU A 121 1.08 22.03 -19.94
C LEU A 121 1.49 21.47 -21.29
N ARG A 122 2.30 20.41 -21.28
CA ARG A 122 2.83 19.78 -22.50
C ARG A 122 3.51 18.44 -22.16
N ARG A 123 3.85 17.70 -23.20
CA ARG A 123 4.79 16.58 -23.09
C ARG A 123 6.18 17.07 -22.71
N ALA A 124 6.91 16.23 -21.99
CA ALA A 124 8.31 16.49 -21.71
C ALA A 124 9.15 16.33 -22.99
N THR A 125 10.02 17.29 -23.22
CA THR A 125 11.08 17.20 -24.23
C THR A 125 12.25 16.37 -23.72
N PRO A 126 13.19 15.92 -24.57
CA PRO A 126 14.41 15.25 -24.10
C PRO A 126 15.22 16.07 -23.09
N GLN A 127 15.20 17.40 -23.23
CA GLN A 127 15.86 18.32 -22.29
C GLN A 127 15.14 18.33 -20.92
N ASP A 128 13.81 18.32 -20.92
CA ASP A 128 13.01 18.24 -19.69
C ASP A 128 13.26 16.91 -18.95
N GLN A 129 13.38 15.83 -19.71
CA GLN A 129 13.70 14.51 -19.15
C GLN A 129 15.07 14.49 -18.52
N GLN A 130 16.09 15.07 -19.18
CA GLN A 130 17.43 15.20 -18.61
C GLN A 130 17.41 16.03 -17.32
N GLN A 131 16.65 17.13 -17.28
CA GLN A 131 16.47 17.94 -16.08
C GLN A 131 15.80 17.15 -14.96
N TYR A 132 14.74 16.39 -15.27
CA TYR A 132 14.05 15.52 -14.33
C TYR A 132 15.01 14.48 -13.72
N GLU A 133 15.77 13.78 -14.55
CA GLU A 133 16.75 12.80 -14.11
C GLU A 133 17.88 13.41 -13.27
N ARG A 134 18.35 14.61 -13.65
CA ARG A 134 19.34 15.36 -12.87
C ARG A 134 18.80 15.69 -11.48
N ASN A 135 17.59 16.21 -11.39
CA ASN A 135 16.93 16.49 -10.11
C ASN A 135 16.90 15.24 -9.24
N ARG A 136 16.50 14.09 -9.81
CA ARG A 136 16.41 12.81 -9.07
C ARG A 136 17.75 12.32 -8.52
N ARG A 137 18.84 12.52 -9.26
CA ARG A 137 20.19 12.16 -8.78
C ARG A 137 20.66 13.07 -7.65
N GLU A 138 20.45 14.36 -7.80
CA GLU A 138 20.87 15.35 -6.80
C GLU A 138 20.06 15.24 -5.49
N GLU A 139 18.80 14.80 -5.53
CA GLU A 139 17.94 14.64 -4.35
C GLU A 139 18.54 13.73 -3.27
N LEU A 140 19.22 12.66 -3.67
CA LEU A 140 19.85 11.74 -2.71
C LEU A 140 21.01 12.42 -1.98
N GLU A 141 21.85 13.15 -2.71
CA GLU A 141 22.98 13.88 -2.14
C GLU A 141 22.51 14.98 -1.19
N LEU A 142 21.46 15.70 -1.60
CA LEU A 142 20.81 16.72 -0.77
C LEU A 142 20.23 16.15 0.51
N LEU A 143 19.57 14.99 0.43
CA LEU A 143 19.04 14.31 1.60
C LEU A 143 20.15 13.92 2.58
N LEU A 144 21.27 13.42 2.09
CA LEU A 144 22.42 13.07 2.91
C LEU A 144 23.03 14.30 3.58
N GLN A 145 23.19 15.39 2.84
CA GLN A 145 23.67 16.66 3.38
C GLN A 145 22.70 17.23 4.44
N ALA A 146 21.40 17.20 4.17
CA ALA A 146 20.39 17.63 5.11
C ALA A 146 20.39 16.80 6.40
N ARG A 147 20.53 15.47 6.30
CA ARG A 147 20.67 14.57 7.45
C ARG A 147 21.90 14.86 8.28
N GLN A 148 23.02 15.17 7.63
CA GLN A 148 24.26 15.54 8.32
C GLN A 148 24.11 16.87 9.04
N LEU A 149 23.49 17.85 8.40
CA LEU A 149 23.21 19.15 8.98
C LEU A 149 22.22 19.06 10.15
N ALA A 150 21.19 18.22 10.07
CA ALA A 150 20.22 18.01 11.14
C ALA A 150 20.86 17.54 12.45
N LYS A 151 22.00 16.82 12.40
CA LYS A 151 22.74 16.38 13.59
C LYS A 151 23.29 17.54 14.43
N SER A 152 23.51 18.71 13.82
CA SER A 152 23.96 19.91 14.55
C SER A 152 22.84 20.63 15.31
N PHE A 153 21.59 20.19 15.18
CA PHE A 153 20.43 20.74 15.86
C PHE A 153 19.89 19.77 16.91
N PRO A 154 20.16 19.96 18.21
CA PRO A 154 19.69 19.05 19.27
C PRO A 154 18.16 18.89 19.29
N THR A 155 17.42 19.95 18.93
CA THR A 155 15.95 19.94 18.85
C THR A 155 15.39 18.95 17.82
N LEU A 156 16.20 18.54 16.83
CA LEU A 156 15.83 17.63 15.75
C LEU A 156 16.22 16.17 16.01
N ALA A 157 16.66 15.83 17.20
CA ALA A 157 17.15 14.47 17.53
C ALA A 157 16.13 13.36 17.25
N SER A 158 14.83 13.65 17.39
CA SER A 158 13.74 12.70 17.13
C SER A 158 13.22 12.75 15.68
N MET A 159 13.73 13.70 14.85
CA MET A 159 13.33 13.87 13.47
C MET A 159 14.09 12.91 12.55
N LYS A 160 13.37 12.14 11.75
CA LYS A 160 13.96 11.27 10.73
C LYS A 160 13.63 11.82 9.35
N LEU A 161 14.60 12.42 8.66
CA LEU A 161 14.46 12.83 7.26
C LEU A 161 14.40 11.57 6.38
N THR A 162 13.33 11.42 5.62
CA THR A 162 13.04 10.21 4.84
C THR A 162 13.33 10.38 3.36
N ASP A 163 12.95 11.52 2.78
CA ASP A 163 13.07 11.77 1.35
C ASP A 163 13.27 13.27 1.06
N ALA A 164 13.80 13.59 -0.11
CA ALA A 164 13.94 14.94 -0.66
C ALA A 164 13.35 14.96 -2.06
N GLU A 165 12.64 16.00 -2.43
CA GLU A 165 11.98 16.13 -3.72
C GLU A 165 12.17 17.53 -4.27
N TRP A 166 12.85 17.67 -5.41
CA TRP A 166 12.88 18.88 -6.18
C TRP A 166 11.58 19.05 -6.96
N GLN A 167 10.99 20.24 -6.89
CA GLN A 167 10.07 20.65 -7.93
C GLN A 167 10.84 20.71 -9.26
N TRP A 168 10.22 20.31 -10.37
CA TRP A 168 10.92 20.17 -11.63
C TRP A 168 11.68 21.46 -12.06
N ASP A 169 11.07 22.63 -11.82
CA ASP A 169 11.64 23.94 -12.14
C ASP A 169 12.67 24.47 -11.11
N ARG A 170 12.98 23.66 -10.08
CA ARG A 170 13.93 23.97 -8.98
C ARG A 170 13.58 25.17 -8.11
N ARG A 171 12.36 25.68 -8.19
CA ARG A 171 11.92 26.78 -7.33
C ARG A 171 11.71 26.38 -5.89
N ARG A 172 11.45 25.08 -5.65
CA ARG A 172 11.17 24.55 -4.31
C ARG A 172 11.85 23.20 -4.11
N LEU A 173 12.42 23.01 -2.92
CA LEU A 173 12.93 21.74 -2.42
C LEU A 173 12.05 21.31 -1.24
N THR A 174 11.35 20.21 -1.36
CA THR A 174 10.56 19.63 -0.26
C THR A 174 11.34 18.50 0.39
N LEU A 175 11.53 18.57 1.70
CA LEU A 175 12.12 17.51 2.53
C LEU A 175 11.02 16.86 3.35
N TYR A 176 10.88 15.56 3.23
CA TYR A 176 9.90 14.78 3.96
C TYR A 176 10.53 14.18 5.21
N PHE A 177 9.82 14.24 6.33
CA PHE A 177 10.31 13.69 7.59
C PHE A 177 9.20 12.99 8.39
N THR A 178 9.62 12.10 9.28
CA THR A 178 8.76 11.51 10.31
C THR A 178 9.27 11.93 11.69
N ALA A 179 8.34 12.18 12.61
CA ALA A 179 8.65 12.51 14.00
C ALA A 179 7.53 11.97 14.90
N PRO A 180 7.85 11.49 16.12
CA PRO A 180 6.86 11.01 17.08
C PRO A 180 6.06 12.13 17.74
N GLN A 181 6.59 13.36 17.75
CA GLN A 181 6.03 14.53 18.39
C GLN A 181 6.33 15.79 17.57
N TRP A 182 5.70 16.90 17.95
CA TRP A 182 5.96 18.19 17.33
C TRP A 182 7.41 18.64 17.53
N ILE A 183 8.03 19.22 16.51
CA ILE A 183 9.44 19.66 16.51
C ILE A 183 9.51 21.08 15.94
N ASP A 184 10.25 21.96 16.61
CA ASP A 184 10.58 23.27 16.04
C ASP A 184 11.77 23.15 15.07
N PHE A 185 11.48 23.28 13.79
CA PHE A 185 12.46 23.18 12.70
C PHE A 185 12.76 24.52 12.00
N ARG A 186 12.27 25.65 12.51
CA ARG A 186 12.44 26.97 11.86
C ARG A 186 13.89 27.35 11.62
N GLY A 187 14.76 27.15 12.62
CA GLY A 187 16.20 27.40 12.47
C GLY A 187 16.85 26.52 11.41
N PHE A 188 16.44 25.27 11.37
CA PHE A 188 16.94 24.30 10.39
C PHE A 188 16.53 24.67 8.94
N VAL A 189 15.27 25.06 8.72
CA VAL A 189 14.78 25.50 7.40
C VAL A 189 15.59 26.69 6.89
N ARG A 190 15.85 27.70 7.74
CA ARG A 190 16.66 28.86 7.36
C ARG A 190 18.07 28.46 6.93
N THR A 191 18.70 27.56 7.68
CA THR A 191 20.05 27.06 7.36
C THR A 191 20.06 26.27 6.04
N LEU A 192 19.04 25.43 5.81
CA LEU A 192 18.88 24.70 4.56
C LEU A 192 18.66 25.65 3.36
N ALA A 193 17.78 26.65 3.53
CA ALA A 193 17.51 27.64 2.47
C ALA A 193 18.77 28.43 2.08
N GLN A 194 19.58 28.82 3.06
CA GLN A 194 20.89 29.49 2.81
C GLN A 194 21.89 28.55 2.11
N ARG A 195 21.91 27.26 2.53
CA ARG A 195 22.85 26.27 1.97
C ARG A 195 22.50 25.91 0.53
N PHE A 196 21.23 25.68 0.24
CA PHE A 196 20.77 25.23 -1.10
C PHE A 196 20.31 26.37 -2.00
N LYS A 197 20.30 27.62 -1.49
CA LYS A 197 19.90 28.83 -2.22
C LYS A 197 18.53 28.69 -2.91
N THR A 198 17.58 28.08 -2.25
CA THR A 198 16.23 27.83 -2.73
C THR A 198 15.23 27.86 -1.60
N ARG A 199 13.94 27.99 -1.92
CA ARG A 199 12.86 27.83 -0.94
C ARG A 199 12.81 26.36 -0.50
N VAL A 200 12.96 26.13 0.81
CA VAL A 200 12.90 24.78 1.41
C VAL A 200 11.61 24.66 2.21
N GLU A 201 10.89 23.58 1.95
CA GLU A 201 9.70 23.17 2.69
C GLU A 201 9.97 21.86 3.44
N LEU A 202 9.65 21.82 4.72
CA LEU A 202 9.71 20.62 5.53
C LEU A 202 8.29 20.08 5.74
N ARG A 203 8.05 18.86 5.26
CA ARG A 203 6.74 18.22 5.34
C ARG A 203 6.80 16.98 6.21
N GLN A 204 6.03 17.00 7.31
CA GLN A 204 5.85 15.80 8.13
C GLN A 204 4.93 14.82 7.42
N ILE A 205 5.33 13.55 7.39
CA ILE A 205 4.54 12.47 6.79
C ILE A 205 4.30 11.35 7.81
N PRO A 206 3.12 10.69 7.78
CA PRO A 206 2.86 9.54 8.63
C PRO A 206 3.69 8.33 8.19
N ALA A 207 3.94 7.40 9.13
CA ALA A 207 4.79 6.21 8.90
C ALA A 207 4.33 5.35 7.70
N ARG A 208 3.03 5.30 7.38
CA ARG A 208 2.53 4.56 6.22
C ARG A 208 2.89 5.26 4.91
N GLU A 209 2.89 6.58 4.89
CA GLU A 209 3.33 7.34 3.72
C GLU A 209 4.85 7.23 3.52
N GLU A 210 5.62 7.25 4.59
CA GLU A 210 7.05 6.93 4.53
C GLU A 210 7.28 5.57 3.87
N THR A 211 6.59 4.53 4.35
CA THR A 211 6.69 3.18 3.80
C THR A 211 6.25 3.12 2.34
N ARG A 212 5.19 3.86 1.95
CA ARG A 212 4.75 3.97 0.56
C ARG A 212 5.82 4.56 -0.35
N ARG A 213 6.52 5.61 0.12
CA ARG A 213 7.61 6.25 -0.63
C ARG A 213 8.82 5.35 -0.80
N LEU A 214 9.17 4.60 0.24
CA LEU A 214 10.28 3.65 0.21
C LEU A 214 9.96 2.42 -0.67
N GLY A 215 8.70 2.03 -0.74
CA GLY A 215 8.28 0.82 -1.45
C GLY A 215 8.68 -0.46 -0.74
N GLY A 216 8.66 -1.56 -1.46
CA GLY A 216 9.07 -2.88 -0.98
C GLY A 216 7.98 -3.93 -1.07
N LEU A 217 8.25 -5.11 -0.52
CA LEU A 217 7.34 -6.26 -0.51
C LEU A 217 6.68 -6.41 0.86
N GLY A 218 5.39 -6.69 0.85
CA GLY A 218 4.66 -7.03 2.08
C GLY A 218 4.98 -8.46 2.55
N PRO A 219 4.53 -8.84 3.76
CA PRO A 219 4.68 -10.21 4.26
C PRO A 219 3.92 -11.26 3.41
N CYS A 220 3.05 -10.82 2.50
CA CYS A 220 2.36 -11.66 1.52
C CYS A 220 3.18 -11.92 0.25
N GLY A 221 4.41 -11.40 0.14
CA GLY A 221 5.29 -11.54 -1.04
C GLY A 221 4.95 -10.63 -2.22
N ARG A 222 3.89 -9.80 -2.12
CA ARG A 222 3.50 -8.83 -3.15
C ARG A 222 4.01 -7.44 -2.80
N GLU A 223 4.13 -6.56 -3.80
CA GLU A 223 4.37 -5.13 -3.55
C GLU A 223 3.34 -4.57 -2.57
N LEU A 224 3.77 -3.58 -1.79
CA LEU A 224 2.93 -2.95 -0.78
C LEU A 224 1.65 -2.38 -1.39
N CYS A 225 0.48 -2.72 -0.82
CA CYS A 225 -0.82 -2.22 -1.27
C CYS A 225 -0.85 -0.67 -1.32
N CYS A 226 -0.25 0.00 -0.33
CA CYS A 226 -0.16 1.45 -0.28
C CYS A 226 0.75 2.04 -1.38
N ALA A 227 1.70 1.28 -1.92
CA ALA A 227 2.56 1.72 -3.01
C ALA A 227 1.97 1.43 -4.40
N THR A 228 1.01 0.51 -4.50
CA THR A 228 0.43 0.07 -5.77
C THR A 228 -0.96 0.68 -6.04
N PHE A 229 -2.02 0.08 -5.50
CA PHE A 229 -3.39 0.42 -5.87
C PHE A 229 -4.14 1.25 -4.80
N LEU A 230 -3.71 1.18 -3.54
CA LEU A 230 -4.41 1.84 -2.44
C LEU A 230 -4.05 3.33 -2.38
N VAL A 231 -4.82 4.17 -3.05
CA VAL A 231 -4.56 5.61 -3.14
C VAL A 231 -4.85 6.32 -1.82
N GLN A 232 -6.00 6.01 -1.21
CA GLN A 232 -6.42 6.59 0.06
C GLN A 232 -5.96 5.73 1.25
N LEU A 233 -5.23 6.33 2.17
CA LEU A 233 -4.67 5.67 3.35
C LEU A 233 -5.54 5.96 4.58
N LYS A 234 -6.65 5.23 4.71
CA LYS A 234 -7.54 5.34 5.88
C LYS A 234 -6.96 4.63 7.11
N PRO A 235 -7.25 5.09 8.33
CA PRO A 235 -6.89 4.39 9.56
C PRO A 235 -7.58 3.02 9.64
N VAL A 236 -6.90 2.03 10.20
CA VAL A 236 -7.41 0.66 10.35
C VAL A 236 -7.59 0.35 11.82
N SER A 237 -8.78 -0.09 12.21
CA SER A 237 -9.08 -0.51 13.58
C SER A 237 -8.85 -2.02 13.79
N LEU A 238 -8.64 -2.44 15.04
CA LEU A 238 -8.56 -3.85 15.43
C LEU A 238 -9.89 -4.60 15.20
N GLN A 239 -10.99 -3.88 15.14
CA GLN A 239 -12.30 -4.47 14.85
C GLN A 239 -12.34 -5.12 13.45
N ALA A 240 -11.62 -4.55 12.47
CA ALA A 240 -11.49 -5.16 11.15
C ALA A 240 -10.85 -6.57 11.22
N ALA A 241 -9.86 -6.77 12.08
CA ALA A 241 -9.26 -8.09 12.29
C ALA A 241 -10.20 -9.05 13.03
N ARG A 242 -11.00 -8.56 13.99
CA ARG A 242 -12.01 -9.38 14.69
C ARG A 242 -13.10 -9.88 13.76
N ILE A 243 -13.64 -9.01 12.91
CA ILE A 243 -14.65 -9.38 11.90
C ILE A 243 -14.11 -10.45 10.96
N GLN A 244 -12.83 -10.36 10.58
CA GLN A 244 -12.15 -11.35 9.75
C GLN A 244 -11.69 -12.59 10.53
N GLN A 245 -12.02 -12.71 11.81
CA GLN A 245 -11.68 -13.82 12.70
C GLN A 245 -10.18 -14.12 12.76
N LEU A 246 -9.34 -13.09 12.62
CA LEU A 246 -7.90 -13.23 12.68
C LEU A 246 -7.39 -13.25 14.13
N SER A 247 -6.29 -13.95 14.34
CA SER A 247 -5.58 -13.91 15.62
C SER A 247 -5.18 -12.49 15.98
N MET A 248 -5.45 -12.06 17.21
CA MET A 248 -5.17 -10.71 17.71
C MET A 248 -3.68 -10.44 17.99
N ASN A 249 -2.78 -11.23 17.38
CA ASN A 249 -1.34 -11.00 17.46
C ASN A 249 -0.95 -9.77 16.62
N LEU A 250 -0.62 -8.67 17.27
CA LEU A 250 -0.27 -7.41 16.63
C LEU A 250 0.92 -7.52 15.66
N LEU A 251 1.89 -8.39 15.92
CA LEU A 251 3.03 -8.60 15.02
C LEU A 251 2.58 -9.19 13.67
N ARG A 252 1.57 -10.08 13.68
CA ARG A 252 1.00 -10.66 12.47
C ARG A 252 0.04 -9.70 11.76
N LEU A 253 -0.62 -8.82 12.50
CA LEU A 253 -1.57 -7.85 11.98
C LEU A 253 -0.91 -6.56 11.47
N SER A 254 0.33 -6.28 11.86
CA SER A 254 1.06 -5.07 11.46
C SER A 254 1.74 -5.23 10.10
N GLY A 255 1.79 -4.12 9.36
CA GLY A 255 2.56 -4.00 8.12
C GLY A 255 3.96 -3.47 8.38
N LEU A 256 4.77 -3.30 7.32
CA LEU A 256 6.13 -2.72 7.41
C LEU A 256 6.13 -1.29 7.97
N CYS A 257 5.02 -0.57 7.86
CA CYS A 257 4.84 0.77 8.44
C CYS A 257 4.63 0.76 9.97
N GLY A 258 4.67 -0.40 10.63
CA GLY A 258 4.38 -0.53 12.06
C GLY A 258 2.92 -0.34 12.46
N ARG A 259 2.02 -0.01 11.52
CA ARG A 259 0.57 0.13 11.74
C ARG A 259 -0.16 -1.10 11.23
N LEU A 260 -1.42 -1.28 11.65
CA LEU A 260 -2.25 -2.39 11.16
C LEU A 260 -2.29 -2.43 9.63
N LYS A 261 -2.28 -3.62 9.06
CA LYS A 261 -2.27 -3.85 7.61
C LYS A 261 -3.48 -3.21 6.94
N CYS A 262 -3.25 -2.43 5.88
CA CYS A 262 -4.31 -1.76 5.12
C CYS A 262 -5.23 -2.73 4.36
N CYS A 263 -4.77 -3.95 4.03
CA CYS A 263 -5.60 -4.98 3.43
C CYS A 263 -6.75 -5.40 4.35
N LEU A 264 -6.60 -5.31 5.67
CA LEU A 264 -7.70 -5.59 6.62
C LEU A 264 -8.91 -4.69 6.37
N LEU A 265 -8.67 -3.40 6.09
CA LEU A 265 -9.75 -2.47 5.78
C LEU A 265 -10.28 -2.67 4.35
N TYR A 266 -9.38 -2.96 3.40
CA TYR A 266 -9.75 -3.17 2.01
C TYR A 266 -10.70 -4.36 1.81
N GLU A 267 -10.49 -5.43 2.58
CA GLU A 267 -11.29 -6.65 2.50
C GLU A 267 -12.52 -6.63 3.44
N LEU A 268 -12.64 -5.62 4.32
CA LEU A 268 -13.60 -5.60 5.41
C LEU A 268 -15.06 -5.72 4.93
N ASP A 269 -15.41 -5.01 3.87
CA ASP A 269 -16.79 -4.99 3.37
C ASP A 269 -17.23 -6.36 2.83
N PHE A 270 -16.31 -7.05 2.14
CA PHE A 270 -16.53 -8.44 1.72
C PHE A 270 -16.85 -9.35 2.91
N TYR A 271 -16.05 -9.27 3.99
CA TYR A 271 -16.28 -10.10 5.19
C TYR A 271 -17.57 -9.73 5.91
N ARG A 272 -17.93 -8.46 5.98
CA ARG A 272 -19.20 -8.01 6.56
C ARG A 272 -20.40 -8.56 5.81
N GLU A 273 -20.37 -8.47 4.50
CA GLU A 273 -21.42 -8.98 3.62
C GLU A 273 -21.52 -10.50 3.72
N ALA A 274 -20.42 -11.22 3.61
CA ALA A 274 -20.38 -12.66 3.72
C ALA A 274 -20.92 -13.15 5.07
N LEU A 275 -20.54 -12.50 6.18
CA LEU A 275 -20.98 -12.89 7.53
C LEU A 275 -22.49 -12.77 7.76
N GLN A 276 -23.21 -11.93 7.00
CA GLN A 276 -24.68 -11.83 7.12
C GLN A 276 -25.39 -13.15 6.78
N HIS A 277 -24.75 -13.99 5.99
CA HIS A 277 -25.30 -15.29 5.59
C HIS A 277 -25.03 -16.42 6.59
N TYR A 278 -24.22 -16.16 7.63
CA TYR A 278 -23.84 -17.15 8.63
C TYR A 278 -24.38 -16.79 10.01
N PRO A 279 -24.73 -17.80 10.84
CA PRO A 279 -25.01 -17.56 12.25
C PRO A 279 -23.75 -17.03 12.97
N PRO A 280 -23.94 -16.29 14.06
CA PRO A 280 -22.79 -15.77 14.81
C PRO A 280 -21.97 -16.88 15.44
N LEU A 281 -20.71 -16.59 15.74
CA LEU A 281 -19.87 -17.48 16.54
C LEU A 281 -20.55 -17.78 17.88
N ASN A 282 -20.35 -18.98 18.37
CA ASN A 282 -20.98 -19.52 19.58
C ASN A 282 -22.48 -19.86 19.48
N ALA A 283 -23.11 -19.71 18.31
CA ALA A 283 -24.44 -20.23 18.09
C ALA A 283 -24.46 -21.79 18.25
N ILE A 284 -25.53 -22.33 18.77
CA ILE A 284 -25.69 -23.78 18.94
C ILE A 284 -26.47 -24.33 17.74
N VAL A 285 -25.92 -25.38 17.13
CA VAL A 285 -26.49 -26.08 15.99
C VAL A 285 -26.82 -27.51 16.43
N HIS A 286 -28.05 -27.89 16.32
CA HIS A 286 -28.50 -29.28 16.63
C HIS A 286 -28.23 -30.17 15.41
N THR A 287 -27.10 -30.89 15.45
CA THR A 287 -26.74 -31.87 14.43
C THR A 287 -27.27 -33.25 14.77
N ASP A 288 -27.17 -34.20 13.84
CA ASP A 288 -27.57 -35.60 14.11
C ASP A 288 -26.62 -36.30 15.10
N ALA A 289 -25.43 -35.74 15.30
CA ALA A 289 -24.45 -36.19 16.31
C ALA A 289 -24.60 -35.49 17.67
N GLY A 290 -25.63 -34.62 17.84
CA GLY A 290 -25.91 -33.88 19.06
C GLY A 290 -25.71 -32.36 18.91
N PRO A 291 -25.91 -31.59 20.01
CA PRO A 291 -25.74 -30.16 20.03
C PRO A 291 -24.25 -29.78 19.86
N ALA A 292 -23.99 -28.88 18.92
CA ALA A 292 -22.65 -28.44 18.58
C ALA A 292 -22.57 -26.90 18.51
N LYS A 293 -21.48 -26.36 18.96
CA LYS A 293 -21.22 -24.92 18.98
C LYS A 293 -20.38 -24.49 17.79
N ILE A 294 -20.74 -23.39 17.13
CA ILE A 294 -19.92 -22.81 16.06
C ILE A 294 -18.63 -22.20 16.66
N VAL A 295 -17.47 -22.74 16.26
CA VAL A 295 -16.17 -22.31 16.74
C VAL A 295 -15.42 -21.47 15.71
N LYS A 296 -15.61 -21.77 14.41
CA LYS A 296 -14.92 -21.07 13.33
C LYS A 296 -15.75 -21.07 12.06
N LEU A 297 -15.70 -19.94 11.35
CA LEU A 297 -16.27 -19.79 10.00
C LEU A 297 -15.14 -19.64 9.00
N ASP A 298 -15.11 -20.45 7.97
CA ASP A 298 -14.21 -20.31 6.82
C ASP A 298 -15.02 -19.83 5.63
N LEU A 299 -15.09 -18.52 5.48
CA LEU A 299 -15.92 -17.88 4.46
C LEU A 299 -15.40 -18.13 3.04
N MET A 300 -14.09 -18.35 2.87
CA MET A 300 -13.49 -18.59 1.56
C MET A 300 -13.75 -20.03 1.05
N GLN A 301 -13.81 -20.99 1.95
CA GLN A 301 -14.10 -22.38 1.63
C GLN A 301 -15.57 -22.74 1.85
N GLU A 302 -16.39 -21.76 2.25
CA GLU A 302 -17.82 -21.96 2.59
C GLU A 302 -18.04 -23.09 3.60
N ARG A 303 -17.20 -23.15 4.64
CA ARG A 303 -17.23 -24.19 5.68
C ARG A 303 -17.38 -23.60 7.06
N VAL A 304 -18.07 -24.34 7.90
CA VAL A 304 -18.27 -24.02 9.32
C VAL A 304 -17.73 -25.15 10.18
N GLN A 305 -16.87 -24.83 11.13
CA GLN A 305 -16.39 -25.77 12.14
C GLN A 305 -17.25 -25.67 13.38
N LEU A 306 -17.79 -26.78 13.75
CA LEU A 306 -18.62 -26.98 14.95
C LEU A 306 -17.85 -27.82 15.96
N GLN A 307 -18.04 -27.54 17.23
CA GLN A 307 -17.56 -28.38 18.32
C GLN A 307 -18.75 -28.99 19.05
N LEU A 308 -18.85 -30.33 19.07
CA LEU A 308 -19.85 -31.04 19.80
C LEU A 308 -19.71 -30.77 21.30
N GLN A 309 -20.83 -30.49 21.99
CA GLN A 309 -20.79 -30.13 23.42
C GLN A 309 -20.46 -31.33 24.32
N GLU A 310 -20.93 -32.52 23.97
CA GLU A 310 -20.72 -33.72 24.78
C GLU A 310 -19.32 -34.33 24.64
N THR A 311 -18.82 -34.42 23.41
CA THR A 311 -17.56 -35.14 23.12
C THR A 311 -16.38 -34.21 22.88
N GLY A 312 -16.63 -32.89 22.64
CA GLY A 312 -15.63 -31.95 22.25
C GLY A 312 -15.09 -32.17 20.82
N ALA A 313 -15.62 -33.15 20.07
CA ALA A 313 -15.17 -33.48 18.73
C ALA A 313 -15.49 -32.34 17.75
N LEU A 314 -14.58 -32.11 16.77
CA LEU A 314 -14.78 -31.13 15.73
C LEU A 314 -15.54 -31.75 14.54
N LEU A 315 -16.60 -31.09 14.12
CA LEU A 315 -17.37 -31.41 12.93
C LEU A 315 -17.28 -30.27 11.95
N THR A 316 -17.13 -30.56 10.66
CA THR A 316 -17.12 -29.55 9.61
C THR A 316 -18.33 -29.70 8.72
N LEU A 317 -19.14 -28.65 8.60
CA LEU A 317 -20.26 -28.56 7.68
C LEU A 317 -20.00 -27.63 6.56
N THR A 318 -20.59 -27.88 5.40
CA THR A 318 -20.63 -26.90 4.29
C THR A 318 -21.71 -25.85 4.56
N HIS A 319 -21.61 -24.71 3.88
CA HIS A 319 -22.61 -23.64 3.97
C HIS A 319 -24.02 -24.16 3.58
N ALA A 320 -24.12 -25.01 2.54
CA ALA A 320 -25.38 -25.60 2.12
C ALA A 320 -26.03 -26.44 3.24
N GLN A 321 -25.26 -27.32 3.88
CA GLN A 321 -25.76 -28.15 5.03
C GLN A 321 -26.19 -27.26 6.21
N LEU A 322 -25.48 -26.18 6.47
CA LEU A 322 -25.84 -25.22 7.51
C LEU A 322 -27.17 -24.52 7.20
N GLN A 323 -27.41 -24.15 5.93
CA GLN A 323 -28.66 -23.53 5.50
C GLN A 323 -29.84 -24.49 5.61
N GLU A 324 -29.64 -25.77 5.31
CA GLU A 324 -30.67 -26.82 5.53
C GLU A 324 -31.05 -26.94 7.01
N LEU A 325 -30.07 -26.99 7.92
CA LEU A 325 -30.32 -27.02 9.36
C LEU A 325 -30.99 -25.72 9.85
N ARG A 326 -30.66 -24.58 9.27
CA ARG A 326 -31.35 -23.32 9.55
C ARG A 326 -32.81 -23.33 9.10
N ALA A 327 -33.08 -23.85 7.92
CA ALA A 327 -34.45 -24.00 7.41
C ALA A 327 -35.30 -24.94 8.26
N GLN A 328 -34.67 -25.95 8.90
CA GLN A 328 -35.31 -26.88 9.84
C GLN A 328 -35.47 -26.29 11.25
N GLY A 329 -35.05 -25.06 11.51
CA GLY A 329 -35.12 -24.42 12.82
C GLY A 329 -34.16 -25.01 13.88
N ARG A 330 -33.11 -25.72 13.45
CA ARG A 330 -32.16 -26.43 14.33
C ARG A 330 -30.98 -25.56 14.78
N ILE A 331 -31.09 -24.23 14.67
CA ILE A 331 -30.04 -23.28 15.06
C ILE A 331 -30.56 -22.37 16.16
N GLU A 332 -29.91 -22.41 17.31
CA GLU A 332 -30.19 -21.51 18.43
C GLU A 332 -29.16 -20.36 18.43
N LEU A 333 -29.66 -19.15 18.40
CA LEU A 333 -28.80 -17.97 18.50
C LEU A 333 -28.33 -17.77 19.95
N PRO A 334 -27.09 -17.34 20.19
CA PRO A 334 -26.60 -17.06 21.53
C PRO A 334 -27.45 -15.98 22.19
N SER A 335 -27.85 -16.21 23.45
CA SER A 335 -28.65 -15.26 24.23
C SER A 335 -27.94 -13.99 24.66
N THR A 336 -26.64 -13.86 24.38
CA THR A 336 -25.86 -12.67 24.69
C THR A 336 -26.04 -11.67 23.55
N PRO A 337 -26.49 -10.42 23.80
CA PRO A 337 -26.58 -9.42 22.77
C PRO A 337 -25.20 -9.20 22.15
N ALA A 338 -25.17 -9.14 20.83
CA ALA A 338 -23.99 -8.68 20.11
C ALA A 338 -23.52 -7.34 20.72
N PRO A 339 -22.20 -7.13 20.91
CA PRO A 339 -21.72 -5.85 21.39
C PRO A 339 -22.31 -4.77 20.49
N PRO A 340 -22.78 -3.65 21.09
CA PRO A 340 -23.50 -2.63 20.33
C PRO A 340 -22.65 -2.19 19.12
N GLU A 341 -23.28 -2.20 17.97
CA GLU A 341 -22.77 -1.61 16.74
C GLU A 341 -22.78 -0.08 16.88
N THR A 342 -22.08 0.44 17.84
CA THR A 342 -21.68 1.84 17.79
C THR A 342 -20.44 1.87 16.89
N PRO A 343 -20.53 2.49 15.71
CA PRO A 343 -19.32 2.89 15.04
C PRO A 343 -18.54 3.70 16.07
N PRO A 344 -17.25 3.43 16.30
CA PRO A 344 -16.45 4.34 17.11
C PRO A 344 -16.67 5.71 16.45
N SER A 345 -17.12 6.69 17.24
CA SER A 345 -17.03 8.09 16.86
C SER A 345 -15.67 8.23 16.20
N GLU A 346 -15.66 8.66 14.94
CA GLU A 346 -14.41 8.94 14.24
C GLU A 346 -13.54 9.69 15.23
N PRO A 347 -12.30 9.26 15.50
CA PRO A 347 -11.39 10.09 16.25
C PRO A 347 -11.41 11.39 15.46
N GLU A 348 -11.87 12.47 16.12
CA GLU A 348 -11.80 13.80 15.57
C GLU A 348 -10.42 13.89 14.92
N GLU A 349 -10.38 14.05 13.61
CA GLU A 349 -9.15 14.36 12.91
C GLU A 349 -8.63 15.56 13.67
N GLU A 350 -7.59 15.34 14.44
CA GLU A 350 -6.77 16.40 15.00
C GLU A 350 -6.31 17.16 13.77
N SER A 351 -7.11 18.15 13.42
CA SER A 351 -6.94 19.01 12.28
C SER A 351 -5.54 19.60 12.44
N LEU A 352 -4.65 19.17 11.55
CA LEU A 352 -3.37 19.83 11.39
C LEU A 352 -3.68 21.33 11.30
N PRO A 353 -3.01 22.18 12.09
CA PRO A 353 -3.25 23.61 12.05
C PRO A 353 -3.10 24.09 10.60
N PRO A 354 -3.91 25.06 10.17
CA PRO A 354 -3.85 25.59 8.82
C PRO A 354 -2.44 26.04 8.51
N GLU A 355 -2.00 25.76 7.28
CA GLU A 355 -0.73 26.23 6.76
C GLU A 355 -0.70 27.76 6.91
N GLU A 356 -0.08 28.28 7.97
CA GLU A 356 0.25 29.69 8.03
C GLU A 356 1.28 29.96 6.92
N GLU A 357 0.83 30.63 5.89
CA GLU A 357 1.66 31.26 4.89
C GLU A 357 2.58 32.26 5.62
N LEU A 358 3.81 31.86 5.82
CA LEU A 358 4.87 32.77 6.26
C LEU A 358 5.42 33.49 5.03
N GLU A 359 5.00 34.75 4.85
CA GLU A 359 5.65 35.72 3.95
C GLU A 359 7.15 35.89 4.21
#